data_de0fd61c7cb49c3761f910b497413d46
#
_entry.id   de0fd61c7cb49c3761f910b497413d46
#
_cell.length_a   1.000
_cell.length_b   1.000
_cell.length_c   1.000
_cell.angle_alpha   90.00
_cell.angle_beta   90.00
_cell.angle_gamma   90.00
#
_symmetry.space_group_name_H-M   'P 1'
#
loop_
_entity.id
_entity.type
_entity.pdbx_description
1 polymer ?
#
loop_
_entity_poly.entity_id
_entity_poly.type
_entity_poly.pdbx_seq_one_letter_code
_entity_poly.pdbx_strand_id
1 'polypeptide(L)'
;RKIIAFFAALLLVTSVPALLYFRTARYVAIPILLTPLLLTFYITLFDKEKWNPVPLTCVAILYFHTMYVEFAGVILGMLIHLFLYRGRVTKDNLSKVKGSAMITALLCRPWLTVLPTLMNRISEFYTSTSSLLDTSWRRLPKHFITFLFHTNNYIFPFILAPFLFLSGLKPQRFQVSLLVLCTVSVFAIASLHSIPLLQYVSACIPLLFILLAMIVYYLFEKSMVWQAALMLTLIASNFIHVAPLIPLKQWAELSNEKFLTTGYRGDAYRTFTREAELKSEFYQYWQELSHRYQGPLDELVRFFETHGKKGESCYIDNESEVLAVLSPLQMIHGEDLNFTSPPDWIVLRGNQRNPHLDAMNLRIRKKLDAIFFNNNYEKIVLNAPVKRINNSYEIQIHRFRSPTSSKKVHVYRRIAGDSDLS
;
A
#
# COMPACT_ATOMS: atom_id res chain seq x y z
N ARG A 1 19.66 -20.47 13.08
CA ARG A 1 18.93 -19.22 13.34
C ARG A 1 19.47 -18.03 12.53
N LYS A 2 20.82 -17.84 12.42
CA LYS A 2 21.41 -16.72 11.63
C LYS A 2 21.04 -16.81 10.14
N ILE A 3 20.97 -17.99 9.57
CA ILE A 3 20.60 -18.22 8.16
C ILE A 3 19.15 -17.80 7.90
N ILE A 4 18.21 -18.12 8.80
CA ILE A 4 16.80 -17.69 8.68
C ILE A 4 16.72 -16.15 8.69
N ALA A 5 17.42 -15.50 9.60
CA ALA A 5 17.48 -14.04 9.66
C ALA A 5 18.07 -13.44 8.37
N PHE A 6 19.14 -14.04 7.84
CA PHE A 6 19.72 -13.64 6.57
C PHE A 6 18.74 -13.78 5.40
N PHE A 7 18.03 -14.91 5.29
CA PHE A 7 17.03 -15.11 4.24
C PHE A 7 15.85 -14.13 4.37
N ALA A 8 15.36 -13.91 5.59
CA ALA A 8 14.28 -12.93 5.81
C ALA A 8 14.73 -11.51 5.43
N ALA A 9 15.95 -11.11 5.78
CA ALA A 9 16.51 -9.83 5.39
C ALA A 9 16.69 -9.72 3.87
N LEU A 10 17.20 -10.78 3.22
CA LEU A 10 17.37 -10.83 1.77
C LEU A 10 16.03 -10.67 1.04
N LEU A 11 14.98 -11.37 1.47
CA LEU A 11 13.63 -11.24 0.93
C LEU A 11 13.09 -9.82 1.14
N LEU A 12 13.34 -9.21 2.29
CA LEU A 12 12.88 -7.86 2.59
C LEU A 12 13.55 -6.81 1.69
N VAL A 13 14.88 -6.89 1.52
CA VAL A 13 15.63 -5.91 0.70
C VAL A 13 15.41 -6.10 -0.80
N THR A 14 14.92 -7.26 -1.22
CA THR A 14 14.53 -7.52 -2.62
C THR A 14 13.01 -7.36 -2.84
N SER A 15 12.24 -7.10 -1.80
CA SER A 15 10.80 -6.92 -1.87
C SER A 15 10.44 -5.57 -2.51
N VAL A 16 9.86 -5.61 -3.70
CA VAL A 16 9.46 -4.38 -4.39
C VAL A 16 8.41 -3.58 -3.62
N PRO A 17 7.37 -4.17 -2.99
CA PRO A 17 6.48 -3.43 -2.11
C PRO A 17 7.21 -2.65 -1.01
N ALA A 18 8.14 -3.30 -0.31
CA ALA A 18 8.93 -2.65 0.74
C ALA A 18 9.82 -1.52 0.18
N LEU A 19 10.49 -1.77 -0.95
CA LEU A 19 11.34 -0.78 -1.62
C LEU A 19 10.55 0.44 -2.08
N LEU A 20 9.34 0.26 -2.60
CA LEU A 20 8.47 1.36 -3.00
C LEU A 20 8.05 2.21 -1.80
N TYR A 21 7.72 1.58 -0.66
CA TYR A 21 7.37 2.30 0.57
C TYR A 21 8.57 3.07 1.13
N PHE A 22 9.75 2.48 1.15
CA PHE A 22 10.98 3.16 1.60
C PHE A 22 11.38 4.31 0.68
N ARG A 23 11.29 4.11 -0.64
CA ARG A 23 11.61 5.16 -1.63
C ARG A 23 10.76 6.42 -1.46
N THR A 24 9.50 6.26 -1.13
CA THR A 24 8.59 7.39 -0.96
C THR A 24 8.62 8.00 0.43
N ALA A 25 9.47 7.48 1.34
CA ALA A 25 9.59 7.92 2.74
C ALA A 25 8.24 8.07 3.45
N ARG A 26 7.26 7.24 3.08
CA ARG A 26 5.92 7.31 3.66
C ARG A 26 5.87 6.66 5.03
N TYR A 27 4.91 7.11 5.83
CA TYR A 27 4.61 6.53 7.14
C TYR A 27 4.40 5.02 7.10
N VAL A 28 4.00 4.45 5.96
CA VAL A 28 3.81 3.02 5.70
C VAL A 28 5.11 2.20 5.84
N ALA A 29 6.28 2.82 5.65
CA ALA A 29 7.57 2.15 5.82
C ALA A 29 7.89 1.86 7.30
N ILE A 30 7.37 2.68 8.21
CA ILE A 30 7.67 2.57 9.65
C ILE A 30 7.10 1.29 10.28
N PRO A 31 5.85 0.86 10.00
CA PRO A 31 5.31 -0.42 10.46
C PRO A 31 6.15 -1.63 10.09
N ILE A 32 6.81 -1.62 8.93
CA ILE A 32 7.71 -2.72 8.50
C ILE A 32 8.86 -2.91 9.50
N LEU A 33 9.34 -1.83 10.12
CA LEU A 33 10.37 -1.87 11.16
C LEU A 33 9.77 -2.12 12.54
N LEU A 34 8.70 -1.41 12.90
CA LEU A 34 8.15 -1.44 14.26
C LEU A 34 7.48 -2.78 14.59
N THR A 35 6.91 -3.48 13.62
CA THR A 35 6.24 -4.77 13.84
C THR A 35 7.22 -5.84 14.34
N PRO A 36 8.33 -6.17 13.65
CA PRO A 36 9.28 -7.16 14.18
C PRO A 36 9.92 -6.72 15.49
N LEU A 37 10.13 -5.41 15.68
CA LEU A 37 10.67 -4.88 16.93
C LEU A 37 9.70 -5.10 18.10
N LEU A 38 8.42 -4.78 17.90
CA LEU A 38 7.34 -4.99 18.88
C LEU A 38 7.23 -6.47 19.26
N LEU A 39 7.23 -7.37 18.26
CA LEU A 39 7.16 -8.81 18.48
C LEU A 39 8.41 -9.35 19.17
N THR A 40 9.59 -8.79 18.90
CA THR A 40 10.81 -9.17 19.59
C THR A 40 10.70 -8.88 21.08
N PHE A 41 10.25 -7.67 21.46
CA PHE A 41 10.04 -7.35 22.89
C PHE A 41 8.91 -8.17 23.52
N TYR A 42 7.87 -8.47 22.74
CA TYR A 42 6.78 -9.33 23.21
C TYR A 42 7.26 -10.77 23.49
N ILE A 43 8.07 -11.37 22.63
CA ILE A 43 8.59 -12.74 22.84
C ILE A 43 9.41 -12.83 24.12
N THR A 44 10.18 -11.80 24.47
CA THR A 44 10.96 -11.78 25.71
C THR A 44 10.13 -11.85 26.98
N LEU A 45 8.82 -11.57 26.89
CA LEU A 45 7.86 -11.77 27.98
C LEU A 45 7.80 -13.23 28.45
N PHE A 46 7.99 -14.18 27.53
CA PHE A 46 7.88 -15.62 27.82
C PHE A 46 9.21 -16.26 28.24
N ASP A 47 10.32 -15.61 27.89
CA ASP A 47 11.67 -16.17 28.09
C ASP A 47 12.37 -15.63 29.33
N LYS A 48 11.91 -14.49 29.89
CA LYS A 48 12.59 -13.83 31.00
C LYS A 48 11.75 -13.85 32.27
N GLU A 49 12.34 -14.30 33.35
CA GLU A 49 11.72 -14.20 34.69
C GLU A 49 11.47 -12.75 35.10
N LYS A 50 12.43 -11.85 34.84
CA LYS A 50 12.31 -10.39 35.06
C LYS A 50 12.18 -9.65 33.72
N TRP A 51 10.98 -9.56 33.23
CA TRP A 51 10.69 -8.84 32.00
C TRP A 51 10.59 -7.34 32.23
N ASN A 52 11.17 -6.54 31.30
CA ASN A 52 11.04 -5.09 31.30
C ASN A 52 9.96 -4.65 30.27
N PRO A 53 8.85 -4.04 30.70
CA PRO A 53 7.77 -3.62 29.81
C PRO A 53 8.07 -2.34 29.03
N VAL A 54 9.03 -1.51 29.47
CA VAL A 54 9.30 -0.18 28.90
C VAL A 54 9.55 -0.21 27.40
N PRO A 55 10.43 -1.06 26.84
CA PRO A 55 10.67 -1.08 25.40
C PRO A 55 9.41 -1.44 24.61
N LEU A 56 8.61 -2.42 25.08
CA LEU A 56 7.36 -2.79 24.45
C LEU A 56 6.37 -1.61 24.43
N THR A 57 6.24 -0.92 25.57
CA THR A 57 5.35 0.24 25.71
C THR A 57 5.75 1.38 24.77
N CYS A 58 7.04 1.72 24.74
CA CYS A 58 7.55 2.77 23.85
C CYS A 58 7.27 2.47 22.37
N VAL A 59 7.58 1.24 21.95
CA VAL A 59 7.34 0.82 20.56
C VAL A 59 5.85 0.76 20.24
N ALA A 60 5.01 0.30 21.17
CA ALA A 60 3.56 0.25 21.00
C ALA A 60 2.96 1.65 20.82
N ILE A 61 3.38 2.64 21.61
CA ILE A 61 2.94 4.03 21.49
C ILE A 61 3.37 4.61 20.14
N LEU A 62 4.64 4.46 19.78
CA LEU A 62 5.18 4.95 18.51
C LEU A 62 4.44 4.32 17.32
N TYR A 63 4.16 3.02 17.39
CA TYR A 63 3.46 2.31 16.34
C TYR A 63 2.01 2.79 16.21
N PHE A 64 1.29 2.94 17.31
CA PHE A 64 -0.08 3.48 17.29
C PHE A 64 -0.14 4.84 16.59
N HIS A 65 0.76 5.77 16.95
CA HIS A 65 0.80 7.10 16.36
C HIS A 65 1.24 7.12 14.89
N THR A 66 1.86 6.04 14.42
CA THR A 66 2.26 5.91 13.01
C THR A 66 1.14 5.29 12.17
N MET A 67 0.55 4.17 12.62
CA MET A 67 -0.41 3.39 11.82
C MET A 67 -1.37 2.61 12.73
N TYR A 68 -2.42 3.25 13.16
CA TYR A 68 -3.37 2.70 14.14
C TYR A 68 -4.12 1.44 13.66
N VAL A 69 -4.42 1.31 12.36
CA VAL A 69 -5.12 0.14 11.80
C VAL A 69 -4.28 -1.13 11.93
N GLU A 70 -3.03 -1.07 11.47
CA GLU A 70 -2.11 -2.19 11.55
C GLU A 70 -1.73 -2.50 12.99
N PHE A 71 -1.51 -1.45 13.81
CA PHE A 71 -1.27 -1.60 15.25
C PHE A 71 -2.39 -2.41 15.91
N ALA A 72 -3.67 -2.06 15.66
CA ALA A 72 -4.81 -2.77 16.21
C ALA A 72 -4.81 -4.25 15.81
N GLY A 73 -4.49 -4.55 14.54
CA GLY A 73 -4.38 -5.93 14.05
C GLY A 73 -3.23 -6.70 14.72
N VAL A 74 -2.04 -6.11 14.83
CA VAL A 74 -0.89 -6.74 15.49
C VAL A 74 -1.18 -6.99 16.97
N ILE A 75 -1.74 -6.01 17.69
CA ILE A 75 -2.11 -6.16 19.11
C ILE A 75 -3.17 -7.24 19.28
N LEU A 76 -4.18 -7.31 18.42
CA LEU A 76 -5.18 -8.39 18.46
C LEU A 76 -4.53 -9.76 18.31
N GLY A 77 -3.63 -9.93 17.34
CA GLY A 77 -2.87 -11.17 17.15
C GLY A 77 -2.02 -11.53 18.38
N MET A 78 -1.33 -10.55 18.97
CA MET A 78 -0.57 -10.73 20.21
C MET A 78 -1.46 -11.12 21.39
N LEU A 79 -2.65 -10.53 21.54
CA LEU A 79 -3.60 -10.86 22.61
C LEU A 79 -4.14 -12.29 22.47
N ILE A 80 -4.52 -12.70 21.25
CA ILE A 80 -4.95 -14.08 20.97
C ILE A 80 -3.81 -15.05 21.30
N HIS A 81 -2.59 -14.74 20.87
CA HIS A 81 -1.41 -15.55 21.17
C HIS A 81 -1.11 -15.62 22.67
N LEU A 82 -1.19 -14.49 23.39
CA LEU A 82 -1.02 -14.44 24.84
C LEU A 82 -2.06 -15.31 25.56
N PHE A 83 -3.32 -15.26 25.10
CA PHE A 83 -4.38 -16.09 25.64
C PHE A 83 -4.10 -17.59 25.47
N LEU A 84 -3.65 -18.01 24.28
CA LEU A 84 -3.30 -19.40 23.98
C LEU A 84 -2.10 -19.90 24.79
N TYR A 85 -1.13 -19.05 25.06
CA TYR A 85 0.13 -19.42 25.75
C TYR A 85 0.26 -18.82 27.14
N ARG A 86 -0.86 -18.35 27.74
CA ARG A 86 -0.86 -17.70 29.07
C ARG A 86 -0.18 -18.49 30.18
N GLY A 87 -0.24 -19.84 30.11
CA GLY A 87 0.40 -20.72 31.09
C GLY A 87 1.94 -20.67 31.10
N ARG A 88 2.57 -20.02 30.08
CA ARG A 88 4.03 -19.82 30.02
C ARG A 88 4.47 -18.48 30.62
N VAL A 89 3.54 -17.59 30.99
CA VAL A 89 3.85 -16.25 31.51
C VAL A 89 3.68 -16.24 33.02
N THR A 90 4.66 -15.68 33.73
CA THR A 90 4.58 -15.52 35.20
C THR A 90 3.49 -14.49 35.55
N LYS A 91 2.91 -14.63 36.77
CA LYS A 91 1.89 -13.68 37.25
C LYS A 91 2.42 -12.24 37.32
N ASP A 92 3.69 -12.07 37.70
CA ASP A 92 4.37 -10.77 37.74
C ASP A 92 4.47 -10.13 36.34
N ASN A 93 4.94 -10.88 35.36
CA ASN A 93 5.03 -10.40 33.98
C ASN A 93 3.66 -10.09 33.39
N LEU A 94 2.63 -10.88 33.73
CA LEU A 94 1.26 -10.59 33.29
C LEU A 94 0.72 -9.28 33.90
N SER A 95 1.04 -8.99 35.17
CA SER A 95 0.71 -7.71 35.80
C SER A 95 1.39 -6.53 35.10
N LYS A 96 2.68 -6.69 34.73
CA LYS A 96 3.42 -5.67 33.98
C LYS A 96 2.86 -5.44 32.57
N VAL A 97 2.36 -6.48 31.88
CA VAL A 97 1.66 -6.35 30.60
C VAL A 97 0.40 -5.50 30.75
N LYS A 98 -0.39 -5.74 31.81
CA LYS A 98 -1.59 -4.92 32.08
C LYS A 98 -1.22 -3.47 32.33
N GLY A 99 -0.18 -3.19 33.11
CA GLY A 99 0.33 -1.83 33.33
C GLY A 99 0.79 -1.16 32.03
N SER A 100 1.55 -1.87 31.21
CA SER A 100 1.99 -1.43 29.87
C SER A 100 0.79 -1.08 28.97
N ALA A 101 -0.20 -1.96 28.90
CA ALA A 101 -1.41 -1.74 28.12
C ALA A 101 -2.19 -0.51 28.60
N MET A 102 -2.30 -0.31 29.91
CA MET A 102 -2.97 0.85 30.51
C MET A 102 -2.24 2.16 30.18
N ILE A 103 -0.90 2.19 30.30
CA ILE A 103 -0.08 3.35 29.94
C ILE A 103 -0.23 3.66 28.44
N THR A 104 -0.15 2.64 27.58
CA THR A 104 -0.35 2.80 26.14
C THR A 104 -1.73 3.38 25.85
N ALA A 105 -2.80 2.85 26.44
CA ALA A 105 -4.18 3.32 26.25
C ALA A 105 -4.34 4.78 26.70
N LEU A 106 -3.75 5.15 27.84
CA LEU A 106 -3.80 6.53 28.37
C LEU A 106 -3.11 7.52 27.40
N LEU A 107 -1.92 7.17 26.89
CA LEU A 107 -1.17 8.05 25.99
C LEU A 107 -1.75 8.08 24.57
N CYS A 108 -2.49 7.04 24.17
CA CYS A 108 -3.21 7.01 22.91
C CYS A 108 -4.63 7.64 22.98
N ARG A 109 -5.14 7.90 24.20
CA ARG A 109 -6.51 8.42 24.42
C ARG A 109 -6.87 9.67 23.62
N PRO A 110 -6.02 10.68 23.49
CA PRO A 110 -6.36 11.88 22.70
C PRO A 110 -6.71 11.55 21.25
N TRP A 111 -6.03 10.57 20.66
CA TRP A 111 -6.30 10.12 19.29
C TRP A 111 -7.58 9.29 19.18
N LEU A 112 -7.92 8.53 20.20
CA LEU A 112 -9.15 7.74 20.20
C LEU A 112 -10.41 8.62 20.16
N THR A 113 -10.35 9.85 20.67
CA THR A 113 -11.46 10.82 20.59
C THR A 113 -11.57 11.47 19.20
N VAL A 114 -10.46 11.62 18.50
CA VAL A 114 -10.41 12.24 17.16
C VAL A 114 -10.69 11.21 16.05
N LEU A 115 -10.36 9.95 16.30
CA LEU A 115 -10.47 8.87 15.32
C LEU A 115 -11.87 8.73 14.69
N PRO A 116 -13.00 8.74 15.45
CA PRO A 116 -14.33 8.66 14.87
C PRO A 116 -14.63 9.82 13.91
N THR A 117 -14.23 11.04 14.28
CA THR A 117 -14.41 12.23 13.45
C THR A 117 -13.60 12.14 12.16
N LEU A 118 -12.37 11.64 12.26
CA LEU A 118 -11.50 11.42 11.09
C LEU A 118 -12.06 10.33 10.17
N MET A 119 -12.55 9.23 10.74
CA MET A 119 -13.17 8.14 9.98
C MET A 119 -14.45 8.60 9.29
N ASN A 120 -15.26 9.43 9.93
CA ASN A 120 -16.45 9.99 9.30
C ASN A 120 -16.07 10.92 8.13
N ARG A 121 -15.09 11.80 8.26
CA ARG A 121 -14.62 12.65 7.15
C ARG A 121 -14.06 11.83 5.99
N ILE A 122 -13.26 10.81 6.29
CA ILE A 122 -12.73 9.90 5.25
C ILE A 122 -13.88 9.16 4.56
N SER A 123 -14.92 8.75 5.30
CA SER A 123 -16.07 8.07 4.71
C SER A 123 -16.93 9.00 3.86
N GLU A 124 -17.14 10.23 4.29
CA GLU A 124 -17.84 11.25 3.51
C GLU A 124 -17.13 11.55 2.19
N PHE A 125 -15.80 11.58 2.23
CA PHE A 125 -14.98 11.76 1.03
C PHE A 125 -15.09 10.60 0.04
N TYR A 126 -15.24 9.35 0.53
CA TYR A 126 -15.29 8.15 -0.32
C TYR A 126 -16.71 7.61 -0.56
N THR A 127 -17.72 8.02 0.21
CA THR A 127 -19.08 7.48 0.10
C THR A 127 -20.13 8.57 0.29
N SER A 128 -20.65 9.08 -0.78
CA SER A 128 -21.79 9.99 -0.73
C SER A 128 -23.13 9.33 -0.35
N THR A 129 -23.22 8.04 -0.01
CA THR A 129 -24.52 7.34 0.01
C THR A 129 -24.73 6.19 0.98
N SER A 130 -23.84 5.82 1.92
CA SER A 130 -24.17 4.71 2.82
C SER A 130 -23.50 4.78 4.16
N SER A 131 -24.24 4.44 5.25
CA SER A 131 -23.72 4.37 6.61
C SER A 131 -22.54 3.40 6.71
N LEU A 132 -21.46 3.82 7.36
CA LEU A 132 -20.20 3.09 7.49
C LEU A 132 -20.36 1.67 8.01
N LEU A 133 -21.25 1.46 8.97
CA LEU A 133 -21.43 0.18 9.65
C LEU A 133 -22.12 -0.86 8.75
N ASP A 134 -23.11 -0.46 7.97
CA ASP A 134 -23.90 -1.42 7.17
C ASP A 134 -23.12 -1.98 5.98
N THR A 135 -22.16 -1.22 5.44
CA THR A 135 -21.34 -1.65 4.30
C THR A 135 -20.05 -2.36 4.70
N SER A 136 -19.52 -2.13 5.91
CA SER A 136 -18.24 -2.68 6.36
C SER A 136 -18.25 -4.21 6.45
N TRP A 137 -19.30 -4.81 7.02
CA TRP A 137 -19.40 -6.26 7.18
C TRP A 137 -19.52 -7.01 5.84
N ARG A 138 -20.21 -6.44 4.88
CA ARG A 138 -20.31 -7.01 3.51
C ARG A 138 -19.00 -6.93 2.74
N ARG A 139 -18.15 -5.94 3.06
CA ARG A 139 -16.84 -5.73 2.44
C ARG A 139 -15.75 -6.60 3.02
N LEU A 140 -15.87 -7.01 4.29
CA LEU A 140 -14.84 -7.77 5.00
C LEU A 140 -14.33 -9.01 4.23
N PRO A 141 -15.17 -9.98 3.80
CA PRO A 141 -14.69 -11.14 3.08
C PRO A 141 -14.04 -10.75 1.75
N LYS A 142 -14.55 -9.70 1.13
CA LYS A 142 -14.09 -9.12 -0.11
C LYS A 142 -12.64 -8.64 0.04
N HIS A 143 -12.42 -7.71 0.93
CA HIS A 143 -11.13 -7.10 1.14
C HIS A 143 -10.12 -8.11 1.70
N PHE A 144 -10.55 -9.02 2.57
CA PHE A 144 -9.73 -10.09 3.08
C PHE A 144 -9.18 -10.98 1.95
N ILE A 145 -10.02 -11.40 1.01
CA ILE A 145 -9.61 -12.15 -0.18
C ILE A 145 -8.66 -11.32 -1.04
N THR A 146 -8.92 -10.03 -1.20
CA THR A 146 -8.03 -9.14 -1.97
C THR A 146 -6.64 -9.06 -1.33
N PHE A 147 -6.56 -8.92 0.01
CA PHE A 147 -5.28 -8.95 0.71
C PHE A 147 -4.56 -10.30 0.57
N LEU A 148 -5.28 -11.41 0.59
CA LEU A 148 -4.68 -12.72 0.30
C LEU A 148 -4.07 -12.76 -1.10
N PHE A 149 -4.77 -12.25 -2.11
CA PHE A 149 -4.25 -12.22 -3.48
C PHE A 149 -3.02 -11.34 -3.63
N HIS A 150 -3.06 -10.12 -3.11
CA HIS A 150 -1.89 -9.24 -3.15
C HIS A 150 -0.70 -9.86 -2.38
N THR A 151 -0.98 -10.47 -1.24
CA THR A 151 0.06 -11.18 -0.47
C THR A 151 0.66 -12.33 -1.25
N ASN A 152 -0.18 -13.16 -1.88
CA ASN A 152 0.30 -14.26 -2.72
C ASN A 152 1.18 -13.74 -3.87
N ASN A 153 0.76 -12.69 -4.55
CA ASN A 153 1.44 -12.22 -5.75
C ASN A 153 2.77 -11.52 -5.46
N TYR A 154 2.88 -10.84 -4.32
CA TYR A 154 3.99 -9.90 -4.08
C TYR A 154 4.86 -10.23 -2.88
N ILE A 155 4.42 -11.12 -1.96
CA ILE A 155 5.11 -11.29 -0.67
C ILE A 155 5.32 -12.76 -0.34
N PHE A 156 4.24 -13.55 -0.25
CA PHE A 156 4.27 -14.92 0.25
C PHE A 156 3.43 -15.84 -0.62
N PRO A 157 4.05 -16.71 -1.41
CA PRO A 157 3.33 -17.65 -2.28
C PRO A 157 2.60 -18.70 -1.44
N PHE A 158 1.27 -18.69 -1.46
CA PHE A 158 0.45 -19.56 -0.60
C PHE A 158 0.58 -21.06 -0.87
N ILE A 159 1.13 -21.44 -2.02
CA ILE A 159 1.49 -22.84 -2.27
C ILE A 159 2.51 -23.36 -1.24
N LEU A 160 3.28 -22.45 -0.62
CA LEU A 160 4.25 -22.82 0.42
C LEU A 160 3.62 -22.85 1.83
N ALA A 161 2.40 -22.37 2.03
CA ALA A 161 1.75 -22.34 3.36
C ALA A 161 1.59 -23.73 4.00
N PRO A 162 1.28 -24.84 3.27
CA PRO A 162 1.24 -26.18 3.88
C PRO A 162 2.55 -26.59 4.55
N PHE A 163 3.69 -26.07 4.10
CA PHE A 163 4.98 -26.37 4.70
C PHE A 163 5.20 -25.76 6.08
N LEU A 164 4.30 -24.87 6.55
CA LEU A 164 4.29 -24.40 7.95
C LEU A 164 4.01 -25.55 8.94
N PHE A 165 3.47 -26.66 8.47
CA PHE A 165 3.23 -27.87 9.27
C PHE A 165 4.38 -28.88 9.27
N LEU A 166 5.50 -28.57 8.63
CA LEU A 166 6.70 -29.45 8.64
C LEU A 166 7.11 -29.82 10.05
N SER A 167 7.60 -31.08 10.17
CA SER A 167 8.09 -31.61 11.47
C SER A 167 9.24 -30.81 12.04
N GLY A 168 10.14 -30.28 11.20
CA GLY A 168 11.24 -29.41 11.59
C GLY A 168 10.80 -28.08 12.23
N LEU A 169 9.59 -27.60 11.90
CA LEU A 169 9.02 -26.39 12.51
C LEU A 169 8.30 -26.62 13.84
N LYS A 170 8.11 -27.88 14.28
CA LYS A 170 7.47 -28.19 15.57
C LYS A 170 8.08 -27.45 16.77
N PRO A 171 9.42 -27.36 16.92
CA PRO A 171 10.02 -26.60 18.01
C PRO A 171 9.75 -25.08 17.94
N GLN A 172 9.42 -24.56 16.77
CA GLN A 172 9.19 -23.15 16.51
C GLN A 172 7.68 -22.81 16.45
N ARG A 173 6.78 -23.74 16.80
CA ARG A 173 5.31 -23.53 16.71
C ARG A 173 4.83 -22.30 17.45
N PHE A 174 5.47 -21.97 18.56
CA PHE A 174 5.19 -20.75 19.31
C PHE A 174 5.40 -19.49 18.47
N GLN A 175 6.57 -19.37 17.82
CA GLN A 175 6.90 -18.23 16.96
C GLN A 175 6.04 -18.22 15.69
N VAL A 176 5.86 -19.38 15.05
CA VAL A 176 5.02 -19.53 13.85
C VAL A 176 3.58 -19.11 14.14
N SER A 177 3.00 -19.57 15.28
CA SER A 177 1.64 -19.20 15.64
C SER A 177 1.50 -17.69 15.89
N LEU A 178 2.49 -17.05 16.52
CA LEU A 178 2.49 -15.60 16.72
C LEU A 178 2.46 -14.85 15.38
N LEU A 179 3.36 -15.20 14.46
CA LEU A 179 3.46 -14.55 13.15
C LEU A 179 2.18 -14.73 12.33
N VAL A 180 1.61 -15.94 12.32
CA VAL A 180 0.36 -16.24 11.61
C VAL A 180 -0.81 -15.50 12.24
N LEU A 181 -0.96 -15.52 13.57
CA LEU A 181 -2.05 -14.82 14.25
C LEU A 181 -1.99 -13.31 14.02
N CYS A 182 -0.80 -12.70 14.12
CA CYS A 182 -0.65 -11.28 13.81
C CYS A 182 -1.01 -10.97 12.34
N THR A 183 -0.56 -11.78 11.39
CA THR A 183 -0.87 -11.61 9.97
C THR A 183 -2.38 -11.69 9.70
N VAL A 184 -3.05 -12.73 10.20
CA VAL A 184 -4.49 -12.93 10.01
C VAL A 184 -5.29 -11.80 10.68
N SER A 185 -4.89 -11.39 11.89
CA SER A 185 -5.56 -10.31 12.62
C SER A 185 -5.40 -8.96 11.92
N VAL A 186 -4.22 -8.66 11.38
CA VAL A 186 -4.00 -7.45 10.56
C VAL A 186 -4.88 -7.49 9.31
N PHE A 187 -4.95 -8.60 8.59
CA PHE A 187 -5.84 -8.73 7.43
C PHE A 187 -7.30 -8.53 7.79
N ALA A 188 -7.75 -9.11 8.91
CA ALA A 188 -9.13 -8.97 9.38
C ALA A 188 -9.47 -7.50 9.71
N ILE A 189 -8.62 -6.82 10.47
CA ILE A 189 -8.82 -5.41 10.82
C ILE A 189 -8.72 -4.50 9.58
N ALA A 190 -7.69 -4.69 8.75
CA ALA A 190 -7.52 -3.91 7.52
C ALA A 190 -8.67 -4.11 6.53
N SER A 191 -9.34 -5.28 6.56
CA SER A 191 -10.50 -5.57 5.69
C SER A 191 -11.74 -4.74 6.03
N LEU A 192 -11.77 -4.10 7.19
CA LEU A 192 -12.81 -3.15 7.56
C LEU A 192 -12.62 -1.78 6.88
N HIS A 193 -11.45 -1.53 6.32
CA HIS A 193 -11.17 -0.27 5.62
C HIS A 193 -11.95 -0.18 4.29
N SER A 194 -12.20 1.06 3.84
CA SER A 194 -12.96 1.32 2.61
C SER A 194 -12.30 0.81 1.33
N ILE A 195 -10.97 0.76 1.30
CA ILE A 195 -10.16 0.38 0.13
C ILE A 195 -9.10 -0.64 0.55
N PRO A 196 -8.98 -1.80 -0.12
CA PRO A 196 -8.00 -2.83 0.21
C PRO A 196 -6.64 -2.58 -0.45
N LEU A 197 -5.91 -1.57 0.02
CA LEU A 197 -4.55 -1.29 -0.43
C LEU A 197 -3.52 -2.05 0.40
N LEU A 198 -2.44 -2.52 -0.24
CA LEU A 198 -1.38 -3.30 0.42
C LEU A 198 -0.69 -2.51 1.55
N GLN A 199 -0.69 -1.18 1.48
CA GLN A 199 -0.18 -0.31 2.54
C GLN A 199 -0.84 -0.54 3.91
N TYR A 200 -2.08 -0.98 3.96
CA TYR A 200 -2.79 -1.25 5.22
C TYR A 200 -2.45 -2.61 5.86
N VAL A 201 -1.60 -3.37 5.21
CA VAL A 201 -1.07 -4.65 5.69
C VAL A 201 0.46 -4.71 5.58
N SER A 202 1.11 -3.56 5.50
CA SER A 202 2.57 -3.45 5.38
C SER A 202 3.30 -4.09 6.57
N ALA A 203 2.70 -4.05 7.75
CA ALA A 203 3.14 -4.76 8.95
C ALA A 203 3.34 -6.27 8.72
N CYS A 204 2.57 -6.86 7.80
CA CYS A 204 2.67 -8.30 7.51
C CYS A 204 3.87 -8.66 6.65
N ILE A 205 4.45 -7.70 5.92
CA ILE A 205 5.59 -7.96 5.02
C ILE A 205 6.75 -8.65 5.76
N PRO A 206 7.31 -8.09 6.84
CA PRO A 206 8.41 -8.73 7.55
C PRO A 206 7.98 -10.06 8.21
N LEU A 207 6.74 -10.17 8.69
CA LEU A 207 6.23 -11.40 9.32
C LEU A 207 6.19 -12.56 8.32
N LEU A 208 5.68 -12.29 7.13
CA LEU A 208 5.55 -13.27 6.06
C LEU A 208 6.93 -13.66 5.49
N PHE A 209 7.87 -12.74 5.41
CA PHE A 209 9.24 -13.07 5.01
C PHE A 209 9.99 -13.90 6.06
N ILE A 210 9.75 -13.66 7.35
CA ILE A 210 10.28 -14.53 8.40
C ILE A 210 9.70 -15.95 8.26
N LEU A 211 8.38 -16.08 8.06
CA LEU A 211 7.72 -17.36 7.81
C LEU A 211 8.29 -18.06 6.57
N LEU A 212 8.44 -17.33 5.47
CA LEU A 212 8.98 -17.86 4.22
C LEU A 212 10.42 -18.32 4.39
N ALA A 213 11.27 -17.54 5.07
CA ALA A 213 12.64 -17.89 5.38
C ALA A 213 12.73 -19.15 6.27
N MET A 214 11.80 -19.29 7.22
CA MET A 214 11.70 -20.51 8.03
C MET A 214 11.34 -21.73 7.17
N ILE A 215 10.36 -21.59 6.26
CA ILE A 215 9.98 -22.67 5.33
C ILE A 215 11.17 -23.08 4.48
N VAL A 216 11.85 -22.12 3.83
CA VAL A 216 13.02 -22.40 2.98
C VAL A 216 14.08 -23.16 3.76
N TYR A 217 14.40 -22.71 4.98
CA TYR A 217 15.40 -23.32 5.82
C TYR A 217 15.01 -24.76 6.21
N TYR A 218 13.83 -24.99 6.75
CA TYR A 218 13.43 -26.30 7.28
C TYR A 218 13.00 -27.29 6.18
N LEU A 219 12.57 -26.80 5.00
CA LEU A 219 12.28 -27.65 3.85
C LEU A 219 13.54 -28.34 3.32
N PHE A 220 14.66 -27.62 3.35
CA PHE A 220 15.95 -28.10 2.83
C PHE A 220 17.07 -28.03 3.90
N GLU A 221 16.74 -28.37 5.15
CA GLU A 221 17.64 -28.23 6.31
C GLU A 221 19.04 -28.83 6.07
N LYS A 222 19.11 -29.92 5.28
CA LYS A 222 20.36 -30.63 4.99
C LYS A 222 21.10 -30.13 3.73
N SER A 223 20.55 -29.20 2.98
CA SER A 223 21.12 -28.79 1.70
C SER A 223 21.05 -27.28 1.48
N MET A 224 22.17 -26.59 1.71
CA MET A 224 22.29 -25.17 1.43
C MET A 224 22.11 -24.82 -0.06
N VAL A 225 22.43 -25.76 -0.95
CA VAL A 225 22.25 -25.58 -2.41
C VAL A 225 20.77 -25.44 -2.76
N TRP A 226 19.92 -26.31 -2.22
CA TRP A 226 18.49 -26.24 -2.45
C TRP A 226 17.83 -25.04 -1.76
N GLN A 227 18.31 -24.65 -0.58
CA GLN A 227 17.88 -23.40 0.06
C GLN A 227 18.20 -22.20 -0.83
N ALA A 228 19.43 -22.10 -1.33
CA ALA A 228 19.85 -21.04 -2.22
C ALA A 228 19.09 -21.06 -3.55
N ALA A 229 18.86 -22.25 -4.15
CA ALA A 229 18.09 -22.38 -5.38
C ALA A 229 16.65 -21.88 -5.21
N LEU A 230 15.97 -22.27 -4.11
CA LEU A 230 14.61 -21.80 -3.84
C LEU A 230 14.58 -20.28 -3.59
N MET A 231 15.54 -19.76 -2.81
CA MET A 231 15.67 -18.31 -2.59
C MET A 231 15.89 -17.55 -3.90
N LEU A 232 16.79 -18.05 -4.75
CA LEU A 232 17.04 -17.44 -6.06
C LEU A 232 15.77 -17.47 -6.94
N THR A 233 15.04 -18.57 -6.94
CA THR A 233 13.78 -18.69 -7.70
C THR A 233 12.73 -17.69 -7.21
N LEU A 234 12.60 -17.50 -5.89
CA LEU A 234 11.68 -16.54 -5.29
C LEU A 234 12.01 -15.09 -5.65
N ILE A 235 13.31 -14.75 -5.79
CA ILE A 235 13.75 -13.39 -6.10
C ILE A 235 13.79 -13.14 -7.60
N ALA A 236 14.33 -14.08 -8.36
CA ALA A 236 14.60 -13.91 -9.79
C ALA A 236 13.38 -14.19 -10.69
N SER A 237 12.34 -14.81 -10.17
CA SER A 237 11.13 -15.11 -10.93
C SER A 237 9.87 -15.04 -10.06
N ASN A 238 8.74 -14.82 -10.70
CA ASN A 238 7.44 -14.90 -10.06
C ASN A 238 6.80 -16.29 -10.20
N PHE A 239 7.57 -17.29 -10.64
CA PHE A 239 7.06 -18.62 -10.99
C PHE A 239 6.29 -19.28 -9.84
N ILE A 240 6.85 -19.28 -8.63
CA ILE A 240 6.24 -19.94 -7.46
C ILE A 240 4.94 -19.25 -7.04
N HIS A 241 4.84 -17.95 -7.24
CA HIS A 241 3.64 -17.16 -6.97
C HIS A 241 2.54 -17.41 -8.00
N VAL A 242 2.90 -17.58 -9.27
CA VAL A 242 2.00 -17.63 -10.43
C VAL A 242 1.61 -19.03 -10.84
N ALA A 243 2.55 -19.98 -10.80
CA ALA A 243 2.32 -21.33 -11.32
C ALA A 243 1.06 -22.03 -10.75
N PRO A 244 0.75 -21.91 -9.43
CA PRO A 244 -0.45 -22.51 -8.85
C PRO A 244 -1.75 -21.90 -9.38
N LEU A 245 -1.69 -20.72 -9.99
CA LEU A 245 -2.83 -19.96 -10.45
C LEU A 245 -3.16 -20.21 -11.91
N ILE A 246 -2.21 -20.78 -12.67
CA ILE A 246 -2.39 -21.11 -14.08
C ILE A 246 -3.60 -22.04 -14.31
N PRO A 247 -3.79 -23.13 -13.56
CA PRO A 247 -4.97 -23.97 -13.70
C PRO A 247 -6.28 -23.23 -13.39
N LEU A 248 -6.26 -22.36 -12.38
CA LEU A 248 -7.43 -21.55 -12.02
C LEU A 248 -7.78 -20.55 -13.12
N LYS A 249 -6.77 -19.95 -13.75
CA LYS A 249 -6.95 -19.05 -14.89
C LYS A 249 -7.54 -19.78 -16.08
N GLN A 250 -6.98 -20.94 -16.44
CA GLN A 250 -7.47 -21.76 -17.54
C GLN A 250 -8.90 -22.23 -17.30
N TRP A 251 -9.21 -22.68 -16.09
CA TRP A 251 -10.57 -23.10 -15.73
C TRP A 251 -11.56 -21.93 -15.85
N ALA A 252 -11.20 -20.75 -15.41
CA ALA A 252 -12.06 -19.57 -15.51
C ALA A 252 -12.25 -19.07 -16.95
N GLU A 253 -11.24 -19.20 -17.80
CA GLU A 253 -11.33 -18.89 -19.23
C GLU A 253 -12.22 -19.90 -19.97
N LEU A 254 -12.16 -21.19 -19.60
CA LEU A 254 -12.95 -22.26 -20.19
C LEU A 254 -14.41 -22.27 -19.73
N SER A 255 -14.66 -21.93 -18.47
CA SER A 255 -16.01 -22.00 -17.88
C SER A 255 -16.96 -20.93 -18.40
N ASN A 256 -16.42 -19.87 -19.05
CA ASN A 256 -17.18 -18.72 -19.55
C ASN A 256 -18.20 -18.20 -18.51
N GLU A 257 -17.96 -18.52 -17.23
CA GLU A 257 -18.89 -18.22 -16.15
C GLU A 257 -18.88 -16.73 -15.87
N LYS A 258 -19.98 -16.06 -16.18
CA LYS A 258 -20.26 -14.67 -15.78
C LYS A 258 -19.99 -14.44 -14.29
N PHE A 259 -20.07 -15.48 -13.47
CA PHE A 259 -19.80 -15.48 -12.05
C PHE A 259 -18.35 -15.09 -11.70
N LEU A 260 -17.35 -15.49 -12.49
CA LEU A 260 -15.93 -15.14 -12.29
C LEU A 260 -15.53 -13.86 -13.04
N THR A 261 -16.32 -13.45 -14.03
CA THR A 261 -15.99 -12.33 -14.91
C THR A 261 -16.80 -11.07 -14.64
N THR A 262 -17.92 -11.17 -13.91
CA THR A 262 -18.80 -10.04 -13.59
C THR A 262 -18.81 -9.72 -12.10
N GLY A 263 -19.01 -8.45 -11.81
CA GLY A 263 -19.03 -7.94 -10.45
C GLY A 263 -17.68 -8.04 -9.76
N TYR A 264 -17.75 -8.06 -8.46
CA TYR A 264 -16.61 -7.95 -7.57
C TYR A 264 -15.63 -9.13 -7.63
N ARG A 265 -16.12 -10.37 -7.78
CA ARG A 265 -15.27 -11.56 -7.91
C ARG A 265 -14.49 -11.52 -9.22
N GLY A 266 -15.10 -11.00 -10.28
CA GLY A 266 -14.44 -10.77 -11.56
C GLY A 266 -13.35 -9.70 -11.49
N ASP A 267 -13.51 -8.66 -10.66
CA ASP A 267 -12.48 -7.63 -10.49
C ASP A 267 -11.29 -8.17 -9.70
N ALA A 268 -11.52 -8.91 -8.62
CA ALA A 268 -10.47 -9.60 -7.89
C ALA A 268 -9.72 -10.60 -8.78
N TYR A 269 -10.45 -11.41 -9.56
CA TYR A 269 -9.88 -12.37 -10.48
C TYR A 269 -9.10 -11.69 -11.62
N ARG A 270 -9.62 -10.61 -12.21
CA ARG A 270 -8.91 -9.85 -13.25
C ARG A 270 -7.64 -9.19 -12.73
N THR A 271 -7.65 -8.63 -11.52
CA THR A 271 -6.47 -8.09 -10.86
C THR A 271 -5.44 -9.20 -10.66
N PHE A 272 -5.88 -10.33 -10.13
CA PHE A 272 -5.06 -11.50 -9.90
C PHE A 272 -4.42 -12.10 -11.17
N THR A 273 -5.16 -12.21 -12.28
CA THR A 273 -4.65 -12.80 -13.52
C THR A 273 -3.85 -11.83 -14.39
N ARG A 274 -4.11 -10.53 -14.30
CA ARG A 274 -3.35 -9.51 -15.04
C ARG A 274 -1.96 -9.28 -14.47
N GLU A 275 -1.82 -9.42 -13.15
CA GLU A 275 -0.58 -9.18 -12.43
C GLU A 275 0.31 -10.41 -12.36
N ALA A 276 -0.22 -11.59 -12.74
CA ALA A 276 0.50 -12.85 -12.75
C ALA A 276 1.44 -12.95 -13.96
N GLU A 277 2.47 -12.13 -14.00
CA GLU A 277 3.57 -12.28 -14.96
C GLU A 277 4.69 -13.15 -14.37
N LEU A 278 5.28 -14.05 -15.19
CA LEU A 278 6.41 -14.89 -14.77
C LEU A 278 7.69 -14.10 -14.49
N LYS A 279 7.74 -12.86 -14.95
CA LYS A 279 8.90 -11.98 -14.76
C LYS A 279 9.04 -11.62 -13.29
N SER A 280 10.27 -11.62 -12.81
CA SER A 280 10.60 -11.11 -11.49
C SER A 280 10.25 -9.62 -11.37
N GLU A 281 9.47 -9.28 -10.35
CA GLU A 281 9.15 -7.88 -10.04
C GLU A 281 10.40 -7.11 -9.62
N PHE A 282 11.30 -7.75 -8.89
CA PHE A 282 12.57 -7.16 -8.50
C PHE A 282 13.41 -6.82 -9.74
N TYR A 283 13.46 -7.71 -10.76
CA TYR A 283 14.15 -7.43 -12.00
C TYR A 283 13.50 -6.28 -12.78
N GLN A 284 12.17 -6.22 -12.84
CA GLN A 284 11.45 -5.12 -13.49
C GLN A 284 11.72 -3.78 -12.79
N TYR A 285 11.74 -3.79 -11.45
CA TYR A 285 12.05 -2.61 -10.64
C TYR A 285 13.51 -2.16 -10.83
N TRP A 286 14.45 -3.11 -10.88
CA TRP A 286 15.85 -2.84 -11.17
C TRP A 286 16.02 -2.21 -12.55
N GLN A 287 15.33 -2.72 -13.56
CA GLN A 287 15.34 -2.11 -14.90
C GLN A 287 14.77 -0.68 -14.86
N GLU A 288 13.69 -0.44 -14.14
CA GLU A 288 13.15 0.91 -13.96
C GLU A 288 14.17 1.86 -13.34
N LEU A 289 14.89 1.42 -12.31
CA LEU A 289 15.90 2.25 -11.64
C LEU A 289 17.14 2.49 -12.51
N SER A 290 17.48 1.55 -13.37
CA SER A 290 18.67 1.64 -14.25
C SER A 290 18.43 2.47 -15.52
N HIS A 291 17.17 2.71 -15.89
CA HIS A 291 16.83 3.52 -17.07
C HIS A 291 16.44 4.93 -16.65
N ARG A 292 17.07 5.91 -17.31
CA ARG A 292 16.70 7.32 -17.09
C ARG A 292 15.28 7.55 -17.61
N TYR A 293 14.42 7.93 -16.70
CA TYR A 293 13.03 8.14 -16.98
C TYR A 293 12.75 9.62 -17.27
N GLN A 294 12.08 9.92 -18.38
CA GLN A 294 11.55 11.25 -18.68
C GLN A 294 10.05 11.26 -18.39
N GLY A 295 9.68 11.77 -17.24
CA GLY A 295 8.28 11.96 -16.85
C GLY A 295 7.71 13.27 -17.38
N PRO A 296 6.37 13.37 -17.44
CA PRO A 296 5.73 14.63 -17.81
C PRO A 296 6.00 15.75 -16.79
N LEU A 297 6.31 15.40 -15.55
CA LEU A 297 6.58 16.40 -14.49
C LEU A 297 7.87 17.16 -14.74
N ASP A 298 8.94 16.50 -15.18
CA ASP A 298 10.20 17.17 -15.47
C ASP A 298 10.02 18.23 -16.58
N GLU A 299 9.25 17.91 -17.60
CA GLU A 299 8.94 18.84 -18.69
C GLU A 299 7.98 19.95 -18.24
N LEU A 300 7.00 19.65 -17.39
CA LEU A 300 6.11 20.65 -16.81
C LEU A 300 6.85 21.62 -15.91
N VAL A 301 7.75 21.13 -15.06
CA VAL A 301 8.57 21.99 -14.19
C VAL A 301 9.43 22.92 -15.05
N ARG A 302 10.17 22.41 -16.03
CA ARG A 302 10.98 23.23 -16.95
C ARG A 302 10.14 24.25 -17.72
N PHE A 303 8.96 23.83 -18.17
CA PHE A 303 8.05 24.70 -18.88
C PHE A 303 7.60 25.87 -17.99
N PHE A 304 7.19 25.58 -16.76
CA PHE A 304 6.72 26.62 -15.85
C PHE A 304 7.85 27.47 -15.23
N GLU A 305 9.06 26.95 -15.09
CA GLU A 305 10.24 27.75 -14.75
C GLU A 305 10.51 28.84 -15.81
N THR A 306 10.19 28.55 -17.09
CA THR A 306 10.44 29.45 -18.20
C THR A 306 9.26 30.38 -18.50
N HIS A 307 8.02 29.89 -18.38
CA HIS A 307 6.82 30.57 -18.85
C HIS A 307 5.87 31.03 -17.73
N GLY A 308 5.96 30.39 -16.54
CA GLY A 308 5.12 30.72 -15.39
C GLY A 308 5.64 31.92 -14.62
N LYS A 309 4.76 32.78 -14.16
CA LYS A 309 5.09 33.91 -13.28
C LYS A 309 4.73 33.58 -11.85
N LYS A 310 5.48 34.16 -10.91
CA LYS A 310 5.21 34.02 -9.49
C LYS A 310 3.82 34.56 -9.15
N GLY A 311 2.99 33.70 -8.55
CA GLY A 311 1.64 34.05 -8.13
C GLY A 311 0.54 33.74 -9.15
N GLU A 312 0.89 33.34 -10.40
CA GLU A 312 -0.10 32.83 -11.33
C GLU A 312 -0.69 31.52 -10.81
N SER A 313 -1.99 31.35 -10.98
CA SER A 313 -2.75 30.20 -10.51
C SER A 313 -2.71 29.05 -11.52
N CYS A 314 -2.55 27.82 -11.03
CA CYS A 314 -2.51 26.63 -11.88
C CYS A 314 -3.37 25.50 -11.32
N TYR A 315 -4.19 24.95 -12.18
CA TYR A 315 -4.87 23.68 -11.90
C TYR A 315 -4.20 22.53 -12.68
N ILE A 316 -3.93 21.47 -11.97
CA ILE A 316 -3.49 20.19 -12.55
C ILE A 316 -4.30 19.05 -11.94
N ASP A 317 -4.76 18.11 -12.78
CA ASP A 317 -5.60 17.00 -12.36
C ASP A 317 -4.88 15.96 -11.46
N ASN A 318 -3.54 15.96 -11.45
CA ASN A 318 -2.72 15.07 -10.59
C ASN A 318 -1.36 15.70 -10.30
N GLU A 319 -0.78 15.34 -9.13
CA GLU A 319 0.60 15.70 -8.74
C GLU A 319 0.81 17.21 -8.54
N SER A 320 -0.25 17.88 -8.07
CA SER A 320 -0.20 19.32 -7.74
C SER A 320 0.89 19.65 -6.72
N GLU A 321 1.19 18.73 -5.78
CA GLU A 321 2.18 18.92 -4.73
C GLU A 321 3.59 19.11 -5.28
N VAL A 322 3.93 18.37 -6.35
CA VAL A 322 5.26 18.48 -6.96
C VAL A 322 5.45 19.84 -7.64
N LEU A 323 4.44 20.28 -8.39
CA LEU A 323 4.48 21.60 -9.03
C LEU A 323 4.40 22.73 -8.02
N ALA A 324 3.68 22.57 -6.91
CA ALA A 324 3.64 23.56 -5.82
C ALA A 324 5.01 23.82 -5.21
N VAL A 325 5.89 22.81 -5.18
CA VAL A 325 7.24 22.92 -4.61
C VAL A 325 8.27 23.38 -5.65
N LEU A 326 8.12 22.88 -6.90
CA LEU A 326 9.15 23.04 -7.94
C LEU A 326 8.81 24.10 -9.01
N SER A 327 7.67 24.77 -8.93
CA SER A 327 7.31 25.81 -9.88
C SER A 327 6.95 27.13 -9.16
N PRO A 328 6.99 28.27 -9.84
CA PRO A 328 6.62 29.56 -9.25
C PRO A 328 5.10 29.76 -9.08
N LEU A 329 4.29 28.78 -9.47
CA LEU A 329 2.85 28.86 -9.57
C LEU A 329 2.13 28.57 -8.23
N GLN A 330 0.95 29.16 -8.06
CA GLN A 330 0.04 28.83 -6.98
C GLN A 330 -0.92 27.71 -7.41
N MET A 331 -0.84 26.52 -6.76
CA MET A 331 -1.71 25.41 -7.12
C MET A 331 -3.12 25.58 -6.59
N ILE A 332 -4.10 25.33 -7.46
CA ILE A 332 -5.53 25.30 -7.13
C ILE A 332 -5.99 23.83 -7.10
N HIS A 333 -6.68 23.46 -6.03
CA HIS A 333 -7.31 22.14 -5.96
C HIS A 333 -8.62 22.10 -6.73
N GLY A 334 -9.03 20.91 -7.21
CA GLY A 334 -10.21 20.77 -8.07
C GLY A 334 -11.52 21.20 -7.40
N GLU A 335 -11.59 21.16 -6.06
CA GLU A 335 -12.75 21.63 -5.30
C GLU A 335 -12.85 23.15 -5.29
N ASP A 336 -11.72 23.85 -5.31
CA ASP A 336 -11.58 25.30 -5.27
C ASP A 336 -11.72 25.96 -6.65
N LEU A 337 -11.85 25.15 -7.71
CA LEU A 337 -12.10 25.67 -9.05
C LEU A 337 -13.39 26.51 -9.07
N ASN A 338 -13.27 27.76 -9.47
CA ASN A 338 -14.35 28.74 -9.53
C ASN A 338 -14.45 29.36 -10.93
N PHE A 339 -15.68 29.65 -11.37
CA PHE A 339 -15.94 30.30 -12.66
C PHE A 339 -15.63 31.80 -12.62
N THR A 340 -15.74 32.42 -11.46
CA THR A 340 -15.50 33.86 -11.29
C THR A 340 -14.02 34.21 -11.21
N SER A 341 -13.18 33.22 -10.86
CA SER A 341 -11.72 33.35 -10.83
C SER A 341 -11.10 32.12 -11.49
N PRO A 342 -11.12 32.05 -12.82
CA PRO A 342 -10.58 30.91 -13.55
C PRO A 342 -9.04 30.86 -13.43
N PRO A 343 -8.43 29.67 -13.37
CA PRO A 343 -6.97 29.54 -13.28
C PRO A 343 -6.25 30.19 -14.47
N ASP A 344 -5.08 30.75 -14.25
CA ASP A 344 -4.22 31.25 -15.32
C ASP A 344 -3.68 30.13 -16.19
N TRP A 345 -3.47 28.95 -15.57
CA TRP A 345 -2.97 27.76 -16.21
C TRP A 345 -3.82 26.53 -15.87
N ILE A 346 -4.10 25.70 -16.88
CA ILE A 346 -4.75 24.40 -16.70
C ILE A 346 -3.92 23.33 -17.37
N VAL A 347 -3.57 22.28 -16.63
CA VAL A 347 -2.79 21.14 -17.15
C VAL A 347 -3.67 19.90 -17.13
N LEU A 348 -3.96 19.36 -18.30
CA LEU A 348 -4.72 18.13 -18.44
C LEU A 348 -3.81 16.98 -18.84
N ARG A 349 -3.69 16.01 -17.95
CA ARG A 349 -2.85 14.83 -18.13
C ARG A 349 -3.61 13.59 -18.59
N GLY A 350 -4.90 13.75 -18.95
CA GLY A 350 -5.75 12.67 -19.40
C GLY A 350 -6.30 11.82 -18.25
N ASN A 351 -7.49 11.28 -18.48
CA ASN A 351 -8.27 10.51 -17.50
C ASN A 351 -7.47 9.33 -16.94
N GLN A 352 -6.93 9.48 -15.76
CA GLN A 352 -6.63 8.33 -14.91
C GLN A 352 -7.95 7.97 -14.24
N ARG A 353 -8.64 6.97 -14.78
CA ARG A 353 -9.82 6.42 -14.14
C ARG A 353 -9.44 5.80 -12.81
N ASN A 354 -9.63 6.52 -11.75
CA ASN A 354 -9.81 5.95 -10.44
C ASN A 354 -11.32 5.76 -10.24
N PRO A 355 -11.86 4.54 -10.29
CA PRO A 355 -13.31 4.30 -10.18
C PRO A 355 -13.89 4.84 -8.87
N HIS A 356 -13.06 4.97 -7.84
CA HIS A 356 -13.48 5.50 -6.53
C HIS A 356 -13.64 7.03 -6.50
N LEU A 357 -13.13 7.72 -7.52
CA LEU A 357 -13.21 9.18 -7.65
C LEU A 357 -14.13 9.62 -8.80
N ASP A 358 -14.88 8.71 -9.42
CA ASP A 358 -15.66 9.01 -10.61
C ASP A 358 -16.69 10.16 -10.41
N ALA A 359 -17.34 10.21 -9.25
CA ALA A 359 -18.31 11.29 -8.95
C ALA A 359 -17.61 12.63 -8.75
N MET A 360 -16.46 12.66 -8.07
CA MET A 360 -15.67 13.87 -7.86
C MET A 360 -15.03 14.33 -9.17
N ASN A 361 -14.46 13.42 -9.93
CA ASN A 361 -13.89 13.71 -11.26
C ASN A 361 -14.96 14.26 -12.22
N LEU A 362 -16.18 13.77 -12.14
CA LEU A 362 -17.28 14.28 -12.96
C LEU A 362 -17.66 15.71 -12.58
N ARG A 363 -17.69 16.06 -11.30
CA ARG A 363 -17.94 17.43 -10.81
C ARG A 363 -16.84 18.39 -11.27
N ILE A 364 -15.57 18.00 -11.10
CA ILE A 364 -14.43 18.79 -11.53
C ILE A 364 -14.47 18.99 -13.04
N ARG A 365 -14.76 17.95 -13.80
CA ARG A 365 -14.86 18.04 -15.25
C ARG A 365 -15.94 18.99 -15.71
N LYS A 366 -17.13 18.97 -15.09
CA LYS A 366 -18.19 19.94 -15.37
C LYS A 366 -17.77 21.38 -15.08
N LYS A 367 -17.01 21.61 -13.99
CA LYS A 367 -16.45 22.91 -13.67
C LYS A 367 -15.44 23.36 -14.74
N LEU A 368 -14.55 22.47 -15.16
CA LEU A 368 -13.55 22.75 -16.19
C LEU A 368 -14.20 23.04 -17.56
N ASP A 369 -15.20 22.23 -17.96
CA ASP A 369 -15.93 22.43 -19.21
C ASP A 369 -16.59 23.84 -19.23
N ALA A 370 -17.18 24.26 -18.12
CA ALA A 370 -17.75 25.60 -18.01
C ALA A 370 -16.67 26.71 -17.95
N ILE A 371 -15.53 26.48 -17.33
CA ILE A 371 -14.39 27.41 -17.35
C ILE A 371 -13.88 27.59 -18.78
N PHE A 372 -13.69 26.50 -19.54
CA PHE A 372 -13.27 26.57 -20.93
C PHE A 372 -14.30 27.23 -21.85
N PHE A 373 -15.59 27.03 -21.57
CA PHE A 373 -16.65 27.66 -22.34
C PHE A 373 -16.70 29.17 -22.17
N ASN A 374 -16.48 29.66 -20.94
CA ASN A 374 -16.62 31.08 -20.60
C ASN A 374 -15.32 31.88 -20.72
N ASN A 375 -14.19 31.25 -20.96
CA ASN A 375 -12.89 31.90 -20.99
C ASN A 375 -12.06 31.45 -22.18
N ASN A 376 -11.24 32.34 -22.72
CA ASN A 376 -10.33 32.02 -23.79
C ASN A 376 -9.04 31.43 -23.27
N TYR A 377 -8.71 30.21 -23.71
CA TYR A 377 -7.46 29.54 -23.38
C TYR A 377 -6.68 29.18 -24.64
N GLU A 378 -5.41 29.53 -24.65
CA GLU A 378 -4.45 29.07 -25.65
C GLU A 378 -3.98 27.64 -25.28
N LYS A 379 -4.05 26.74 -26.24
CA LYS A 379 -3.60 25.37 -26.05
C LYS A 379 -2.15 25.20 -26.47
N ILE A 380 -1.32 24.79 -25.52
CA ILE A 380 0.11 24.49 -25.70
C ILE A 380 0.30 22.97 -25.59
N VAL A 381 1.00 22.34 -26.52
CA VAL A 381 1.26 20.91 -26.51
C VAL A 381 2.72 20.66 -26.15
N LEU A 382 2.94 20.08 -24.99
CA LEU A 382 4.30 19.73 -24.55
C LEU A 382 4.75 18.41 -25.18
N ASN A 383 6.04 18.30 -25.48
CA ASN A 383 6.63 17.07 -26.02
C ASN A 383 6.90 16.02 -24.92
N ALA A 384 5.94 15.82 -24.06
CA ALA A 384 5.99 14.86 -22.96
C ALA A 384 4.79 13.91 -23.03
N PRO A 385 4.93 12.62 -22.67
CA PRO A 385 3.83 11.68 -22.68
C PRO A 385 2.81 12.04 -21.61
N VAL A 386 1.51 11.98 -21.94
CA VAL A 386 0.41 12.23 -20.99
C VAL A 386 0.42 11.23 -19.85
N LYS A 387 0.77 9.98 -20.14
CA LYS A 387 0.76 8.96 -19.13
C LYS A 387 1.81 9.25 -18.08
N ARG A 388 1.30 9.37 -16.85
CA ARG A 388 2.09 9.12 -15.66
C ARG A 388 2.71 7.74 -15.81
N ILE A 389 4.01 7.64 -15.73
CA ILE A 389 4.58 6.41 -15.25
C ILE A 389 4.26 6.35 -13.78
N ASN A 390 3.87 5.25 -13.46
CA ASN A 390 3.41 4.80 -12.21
C ASN A 390 4.52 4.83 -11.18
N ASN A 391 4.83 6.02 -10.71
CA ASN A 391 5.54 6.23 -9.46
C ASN A 391 4.64 5.91 -8.25
N SER A 392 3.59 5.10 -8.46
CA SER A 392 2.79 4.67 -7.33
C SER A 392 3.67 3.90 -6.35
N TYR A 393 3.55 4.23 -5.06
CA TYR A 393 4.14 3.46 -3.98
C TYR A 393 3.37 2.15 -3.73
N GLU A 394 2.19 2.01 -4.33
CA GLU A 394 1.37 0.80 -4.27
C GLU A 394 1.71 -0.13 -5.43
N ILE A 395 2.28 -1.29 -5.13
CA ILE A 395 2.74 -2.26 -6.13
C ILE A 395 1.60 -2.71 -7.05
N GLN A 396 0.38 -2.86 -6.54
CA GLN A 396 -0.78 -3.27 -7.32
C GLN A 396 -1.20 -2.24 -8.37
N ILE A 397 -0.76 -0.99 -8.24
CA ILE A 397 -1.01 0.09 -9.19
C ILE A 397 0.26 0.43 -9.96
N HIS A 398 1.42 0.10 -9.41
CA HIS A 398 2.72 0.36 -10.01
C HIS A 398 2.87 -0.45 -11.31
N ARG A 399 3.38 0.16 -12.35
CA ARG A 399 3.63 -0.52 -13.62
C ARG A 399 5.03 -0.19 -14.10
N PHE A 400 5.86 -1.19 -14.14
CA PHE A 400 7.27 -1.09 -14.51
C PHE A 400 7.53 -0.76 -15.99
N ARG A 401 6.50 -0.64 -16.82
CA ARG A 401 6.66 -0.38 -18.26
C ARG A 401 6.68 1.12 -18.52
N SER A 402 7.68 1.57 -19.27
CA SER A 402 7.66 2.90 -19.87
C SER A 402 6.36 3.14 -20.62
N PRO A 403 5.69 4.27 -20.45
CA PRO A 403 4.49 4.54 -21.20
C PRO A 403 4.85 4.72 -22.66
N THR A 404 4.26 3.90 -23.47
CA THR A 404 4.20 4.05 -24.92
C THR A 404 2.98 4.91 -25.28
N SER A 405 2.78 6.05 -24.64
CA SER A 405 1.66 6.91 -24.97
C SER A 405 2.05 7.87 -26.08
N SER A 406 1.37 7.81 -27.20
CA SER A 406 1.44 8.80 -28.26
C SER A 406 0.79 10.14 -27.90
N LYS A 407 -0.04 10.17 -26.83
CA LYS A 407 -0.72 11.37 -26.37
C LYS A 407 0.24 12.26 -25.60
N LYS A 408 0.27 13.53 -25.95
CA LYS A 408 1.12 14.57 -25.34
C LYS A 408 0.35 15.32 -24.23
N VAL A 409 1.10 15.90 -23.30
CA VAL A 409 0.54 16.76 -22.26
C VAL A 409 0.01 18.04 -22.88
N HIS A 410 -1.20 18.42 -22.49
CA HIS A 410 -1.79 19.68 -22.90
C HIS A 410 -1.78 20.65 -21.72
N VAL A 411 -1.17 21.80 -21.96
CA VAL A 411 -1.19 22.96 -21.06
C VAL A 411 -2.06 24.03 -21.70
N TYR A 412 -2.94 24.60 -20.94
CA TYR A 412 -3.81 25.68 -21.38
C TYR A 412 -3.48 26.93 -20.60
N ARG A 413 -3.19 28.04 -21.32
CA ARG A 413 -2.91 29.35 -20.75
C ARG A 413 -4.11 30.26 -20.97
N ARG A 414 -4.59 30.94 -19.94
CA ARG A 414 -5.65 31.94 -20.09
C ARG A 414 -5.14 33.12 -20.90
N ILE A 415 -5.88 33.51 -21.93
CA ILE A 415 -5.65 34.73 -22.68
C ILE A 415 -6.43 35.83 -21.95
N ALA A 416 -5.72 36.87 -21.48
CA ALA A 416 -6.39 38.04 -20.90
C ALA A 416 -7.38 38.61 -21.92
N GLY A 417 -8.64 38.64 -21.58
CA GLY A 417 -9.66 39.30 -22.40
C GLY A 417 -9.49 40.81 -22.28
N ASP A 418 -9.89 41.55 -23.32
CA ASP A 418 -9.88 43.03 -23.33
C ASP A 418 -10.64 43.67 -22.15
N SER A 419 -11.42 42.87 -21.39
CA SER A 419 -12.16 43.31 -20.21
C SER A 419 -11.30 43.50 -18.95
N ASP A 420 -10.07 42.93 -18.92
CA ASP A 420 -9.18 43.03 -17.73
C ASP A 420 -8.26 44.24 -17.79
N LEU A 421 -8.42 45.12 -18.80
CA LEU A 421 -7.65 46.37 -19.02
C LEU A 421 -8.42 47.64 -18.64
N SER A 422 -9.59 47.52 -17.99
CA SER A 422 -10.39 48.67 -17.58
C SER A 422 -10.34 48.93 -16.06
#